data_ec5350801178d9d640f90e3abb8e6f15
#
_entry.id   ec5350801178d9d640f90e3abb8e6f15
#
_cell.length_a   1.000
_cell.length_b   1.000
_cell.length_c   1.000
_cell.angle_alpha   90.00
_cell.angle_beta   90.00
_cell.angle_gamma   90.00
#
_symmetry.space_group_name_H-M   'P 1'
#
loop_
_entity.id
_entity.type
_entity.pdbx_description
1 polymer ?
#
loop_
_entity_poly.entity_id
_entity_poly.type
_entity_poly.pdbx_seq_one_letter_code
_entity_poly.pdbx_strand_id
1 'polypeptide(L)'
;MKNTSFKIQWGFLLILIAIVAQSSCISENSDPSLPLDPSSDLEKVMDEPFANPLENLRMDPTTLNMMANLRAATAKYHRIEVAEDAGYGLRSRCVSHPTLGAMGYHYVNSDIVDGVFDPTQPEALLYEMDKQGKLNLVAVEFIIVKEPWDSDNEMKPYFGIQEFDTAFAPIPLPFNNYQLHVWIWKNNPSGIFTKFNPNVKC
;
A
#
# COMPACT_ATOMS: atom_id res chain seq x y z
N MET A 1 -59.54 1.56 5.88
CA MET A 1 -59.90 0.29 6.53
C MET A 1 -59.48 -0.86 5.65
N LYS A 2 -58.44 -1.58 6.04
CA LYS A 2 -58.22 -3.03 5.98
C LYS A 2 -56.74 -3.29 6.26
N ASN A 3 -56.47 -3.66 7.51
CA ASN A 3 -55.19 -4.23 7.95
C ASN A 3 -55.07 -5.61 7.34
N THR A 4 -53.89 -5.93 6.78
CA THR A 4 -53.46 -7.30 6.53
C THR A 4 -52.11 -7.52 7.25
N SER A 5 -52.24 -8.21 8.37
CA SER A 5 -51.12 -8.69 9.20
C SER A 5 -50.46 -9.88 8.50
N PHE A 6 -49.18 -9.81 8.18
CA PHE A 6 -48.41 -10.93 7.64
C PHE A 6 -47.62 -11.60 8.79
N LYS A 7 -48.06 -12.80 9.16
CA LYS A 7 -47.40 -13.63 10.18
C LYS A 7 -46.25 -14.37 9.52
N ILE A 8 -45.00 -14.09 9.96
CA ILE A 8 -43.80 -14.85 9.59
C ILE A 8 -43.66 -16.02 10.56
N GLN A 9 -43.77 -17.22 10.00
CA GLN A 9 -43.64 -18.51 10.72
C GLN A 9 -42.14 -18.91 10.74
N TRP A 10 -41.58 -19.00 11.92
CA TRP A 10 -40.19 -19.45 12.15
C TRP A 10 -40.16 -20.97 12.12
N GLY A 11 -39.50 -21.54 11.10
CA GLY A 11 -39.15 -22.95 11.03
C GLY A 11 -37.75 -23.15 11.58
N PHE A 12 -37.63 -23.82 12.73
CA PHE A 12 -36.36 -24.29 13.27
C PHE A 12 -35.87 -25.52 12.46
N LEU A 13 -34.75 -25.36 11.73
CA LEU A 13 -34.04 -26.47 11.10
C LEU A 13 -32.86 -26.85 11.99
N LEU A 14 -32.96 -27.95 12.70
CA LEU A 14 -31.87 -28.58 13.46
C LEU A 14 -30.98 -29.35 12.48
N ILE A 15 -29.76 -28.85 12.25
CA ILE A 15 -28.72 -29.59 11.51
C ILE A 15 -27.83 -30.30 12.54
N LEU A 16 -27.92 -31.62 12.54
CA LEU A 16 -27.00 -32.53 13.29
C LEU A 16 -25.66 -32.58 12.53
N ILE A 17 -24.60 -32.05 13.11
CA ILE A 17 -23.23 -32.19 12.59
C ILE A 17 -22.62 -33.44 13.23
N ALA A 18 -22.41 -34.48 12.41
CA ALA A 18 -21.63 -35.67 12.78
C ALA A 18 -20.14 -35.38 12.67
N ILE A 19 -19.43 -35.41 13.81
CA ILE A 19 -17.96 -35.27 13.86
C ILE A 19 -17.37 -36.64 13.57
N VAL A 20 -16.72 -36.80 12.41
CA VAL A 20 -15.90 -37.99 12.10
C VAL A 20 -14.46 -37.65 12.50
N ALA A 21 -13.99 -38.27 13.59
CA ALA A 21 -12.59 -38.27 13.97
C ALA A 21 -11.80 -39.24 13.09
N GLN A 22 -10.89 -38.73 12.28
CA GLN A 22 -9.92 -39.54 11.55
C GLN A 22 -8.58 -39.51 12.30
N SER A 23 -8.23 -40.59 12.91
CA SER A 23 -6.91 -40.86 13.49
C SER A 23 -5.95 -41.19 12.33
N SER A 24 -4.98 -40.34 12.05
CA SER A 24 -3.84 -40.64 11.19
C SER A 24 -2.71 -41.21 12.04
N CYS A 25 -2.40 -42.49 11.86
CA CYS A 25 -1.18 -43.11 12.36
C CYS A 25 0.00 -42.61 11.56
N ILE A 26 0.98 -41.97 12.20
CA ILE A 26 2.29 -41.68 11.64
C ILE A 26 3.14 -42.94 11.82
N SER A 27 3.61 -43.49 10.71
CA SER A 27 4.57 -44.61 10.66
C SER A 27 5.97 -44.01 10.80
N GLU A 28 6.64 -44.29 11.93
CA GLU A 28 8.09 -44.09 12.12
C GLU A 28 8.84 -45.14 11.29
N ASN A 29 9.54 -44.67 10.25
CA ASN A 29 10.63 -45.43 9.64
C ASN A 29 11.95 -44.91 10.20
N SER A 30 12.52 -45.61 11.16
CA SER A 30 13.88 -45.45 11.61
C SER A 30 14.83 -46.17 10.68
N ASP A 31 15.66 -45.43 9.94
CA ASP A 31 16.81 -45.95 9.21
C ASP A 31 18.08 -45.72 10.05
N PRO A 32 18.88 -46.74 10.36
CA PRO A 32 20.03 -46.59 11.24
C PRO A 32 21.33 -46.33 10.48
N SER A 33 22.14 -45.43 11.08
CA SER A 33 23.60 -45.36 10.94
C SER A 33 24.20 -44.59 9.77
N LEU A 34 24.46 -43.31 10.05
CA LEU A 34 25.70 -42.63 9.62
C LEU A 34 26.37 -42.03 10.88
N PRO A 35 27.68 -42.23 11.11
CA PRO A 35 28.37 -41.64 12.27
C PRO A 35 28.53 -40.14 12.02
N LEU A 36 27.92 -39.30 12.83
CA LEU A 36 28.22 -37.86 12.90
C LEU A 36 29.52 -37.69 13.69
N ASP A 37 30.54 -37.18 13.00
CA ASP A 37 31.75 -36.65 13.64
C ASP A 37 31.43 -35.21 14.10
N PRO A 38 31.45 -34.90 15.42
CA PRO A 38 30.93 -33.63 15.91
C PRO A 38 32.01 -32.55 16.10
N SER A 39 33.05 -32.49 15.31
CA SER A 39 34.15 -31.57 15.67
C SER A 39 34.93 -30.91 14.55
N SER A 40 34.41 -30.56 13.39
CA SER A 40 35.27 -29.75 12.48
C SER A 40 34.59 -28.71 11.59
N ASP A 41 33.29 -28.64 11.43
CA ASP A 41 32.71 -27.74 10.41
C ASP A 41 31.66 -26.71 10.92
N LEU A 42 31.43 -26.62 12.23
CA LEU A 42 30.47 -25.65 12.79
C LEU A 42 31.06 -24.27 13.10
N GLU A 43 32.38 -24.11 13.10
CA GLU A 43 33.03 -22.85 13.49
C GLU A 43 33.35 -21.94 12.30
N LYS A 44 33.18 -22.40 11.06
CA LYS A 44 33.53 -21.64 9.85
C LYS A 44 32.34 -21.03 9.09
N VAL A 45 31.10 -21.26 9.55
CA VAL A 45 29.88 -20.75 8.91
C VAL A 45 29.30 -19.53 9.63
N MET A 46 29.94 -19.08 10.72
CA MET A 46 29.40 -17.99 11.56
C MET A 46 29.94 -16.59 11.24
N ASP A 47 30.83 -16.42 10.26
CA ASP A 47 31.48 -15.12 9.97
C ASP A 47 31.08 -14.47 8.62
N GLU A 48 30.14 -15.03 7.88
CA GLU A 48 29.49 -14.29 6.81
C GLU A 48 28.19 -13.72 7.37
N PRO A 49 27.99 -12.38 7.34
CA PRO A 49 26.68 -11.83 7.65
C PRO A 49 25.73 -12.34 6.57
N PHE A 50 24.93 -13.37 6.89
CA PHE A 50 23.75 -13.70 6.09
C PHE A 50 22.91 -12.44 6.06
N ALA A 51 23.09 -11.62 5.03
CA ALA A 51 22.13 -10.60 4.68
C ALA A 51 20.79 -11.34 4.47
N ASN A 52 19.98 -11.36 5.51
CA ASN A 52 18.69 -12.01 5.48
C ASN A 52 17.89 -11.33 4.34
N PRO A 53 17.58 -12.04 3.23
CA PRO A 53 16.83 -11.43 2.12
C PRO A 53 15.48 -10.86 2.55
N LEU A 54 15.01 -11.25 3.76
CA LEU A 54 13.80 -10.75 4.38
C LEU A 54 14.03 -9.47 5.21
N GLU A 55 15.28 -9.11 5.52
CA GLU A 55 15.57 -7.87 6.24
C GLU A 55 15.31 -6.64 5.38
N ASN A 56 15.55 -6.73 4.07
CA ASN A 56 15.20 -5.70 3.09
C ASN A 56 13.68 -5.58 2.81
N LEU A 57 12.87 -6.50 3.32
CA LEU A 57 11.40 -6.51 3.21
C LEU A 57 10.71 -6.06 4.51
N ARG A 58 11.45 -5.87 5.59
CA ARG A 58 10.90 -5.39 6.86
C ARG A 58 10.85 -3.86 6.84
N MET A 59 9.69 -3.32 6.46
CA MET A 59 9.37 -1.96 6.83
C MET A 59 9.45 -1.84 8.35
N ASP A 60 10.09 -0.77 8.81
CA ASP A 60 10.14 -0.47 10.24
C ASP A 60 8.72 -0.23 10.80
N PRO A 61 8.50 -0.41 12.11
CA PRO A 61 7.19 -0.25 12.72
C PRO A 61 6.57 1.14 12.52
N THR A 62 7.39 2.18 12.42
CA THR A 62 6.91 3.57 12.19
C THR A 62 6.31 3.69 10.80
N THR A 63 7.01 3.22 9.77
CA THR A 63 6.51 3.20 8.38
C THR A 63 5.23 2.39 8.27
N LEU A 64 5.18 1.19 8.89
CA LEU A 64 3.96 0.35 8.90
C LEU A 64 2.77 1.04 9.56
N ASN A 65 2.99 1.74 10.68
CA ASN A 65 1.94 2.49 11.36
C ASN A 65 1.45 3.68 10.51
N MET A 66 2.36 4.43 9.91
CA MET A 66 2.01 5.53 8.99
C MET A 66 1.19 5.02 7.81
N MET A 67 1.56 3.88 7.21
CA MET A 67 0.80 3.25 6.12
C MET A 67 -0.60 2.80 6.57
N ALA A 68 -0.73 2.23 7.76
CA ALA A 68 -2.03 1.83 8.31
C ALA A 68 -2.96 3.04 8.52
N ASN A 69 -2.42 4.13 9.07
CA ASN A 69 -3.15 5.38 9.28
C ASN A 69 -3.55 6.03 7.94
N LEU A 70 -2.63 6.12 6.99
CA LEU A 70 -2.88 6.62 5.64
C LEU A 70 -3.98 5.80 4.93
N ARG A 71 -3.92 4.46 5.04
CA ARG A 71 -4.94 3.57 4.50
C ARG A 71 -6.31 3.83 5.12
N ALA A 72 -6.38 3.96 6.44
CA ALA A 72 -7.63 4.28 7.14
C ALA A 72 -8.20 5.63 6.71
N ALA A 73 -7.36 6.66 6.61
CA ALA A 73 -7.75 8.02 6.23
C ALA A 73 -8.27 8.11 4.78
N THR A 74 -7.69 7.33 3.85
CA THR A 74 -7.98 7.39 2.41
C THR A 74 -8.99 6.35 1.93
N ALA A 75 -9.42 5.39 2.75
CA ALA A 75 -10.39 4.34 2.39
C ALA A 75 -11.70 4.88 1.83
N LYS A 76 -12.19 6.02 2.33
CA LYS A 76 -13.42 6.69 1.87
C LYS A 76 -13.33 7.13 0.40
N TYR A 77 -12.13 7.37 -0.11
CA TYR A 77 -11.87 7.85 -1.47
C TYR A 77 -11.87 6.76 -2.55
N HIS A 78 -12.18 5.50 -2.21
CA HIS A 78 -12.59 4.51 -3.21
C HIS A 78 -13.86 4.92 -3.95
N ARG A 79 -14.63 5.82 -3.37
CA ARG A 79 -15.74 6.53 -4.01
C ARG A 79 -15.23 7.87 -4.50
N ILE A 80 -15.16 8.02 -5.83
CA ILE A 80 -14.62 9.24 -6.46
C ILE A 80 -15.40 10.50 -6.06
N GLU A 81 -16.71 10.39 -5.90
CA GLU A 81 -17.57 11.52 -5.51
C GLU A 81 -17.17 12.06 -4.12
N VAL A 82 -16.77 11.17 -3.20
CA VAL A 82 -16.30 11.56 -1.85
C VAL A 82 -14.94 12.27 -1.92
N ALA A 83 -14.10 11.89 -2.89
CA ALA A 83 -12.83 12.58 -3.11
C ALA A 83 -13.07 13.98 -3.72
N GLU A 84 -13.98 14.09 -4.70
CA GLU A 84 -14.35 15.36 -5.33
C GLU A 84 -15.00 16.31 -4.32
N ASP A 85 -15.92 15.83 -3.48
CA ASP A 85 -16.53 16.59 -2.38
C ASP A 85 -15.49 17.07 -1.34
N ALA A 86 -14.37 16.35 -1.20
CA ALA A 86 -13.25 16.70 -0.33
C ALA A 86 -12.22 17.64 -1.00
N GLY A 87 -12.49 18.14 -2.22
CA GLY A 87 -11.63 19.09 -2.94
C GLY A 87 -10.62 18.47 -3.89
N TYR A 88 -10.60 17.13 -4.05
CA TYR A 88 -9.73 16.49 -5.04
C TYR A 88 -10.31 16.61 -6.44
N GLY A 89 -9.61 17.26 -7.36
CA GLY A 89 -10.03 17.42 -8.75
C GLY A 89 -9.05 16.80 -9.73
N LEU A 90 -9.55 16.32 -10.87
CA LEU A 90 -8.70 15.77 -11.93
C LEU A 90 -7.71 16.84 -12.46
N ARG A 91 -6.41 16.55 -12.35
CA ARG A 91 -5.33 17.45 -12.79
C ARG A 91 -4.48 16.89 -13.93
N SER A 92 -4.45 15.57 -14.11
CA SER A 92 -3.69 14.98 -15.21
C SER A 92 -4.52 13.94 -15.98
N ARG A 93 -4.19 13.78 -17.27
CA ARG A 93 -4.55 12.56 -17.98
C ARG A 93 -3.84 11.38 -17.32
N CYS A 94 -4.24 10.13 -17.68
CA CYS A 94 -3.52 8.97 -17.23
C CYS A 94 -2.03 9.07 -17.59
N VAL A 95 -1.16 9.03 -16.58
CA VAL A 95 0.30 9.17 -16.78
C VAL A 95 0.89 7.78 -16.90
N SER A 96 1.62 7.54 -17.99
CA SER A 96 2.27 6.25 -18.25
C SER A 96 3.72 6.42 -18.69
N HIS A 97 4.50 5.36 -18.48
CA HIS A 97 5.87 5.23 -18.96
C HIS A 97 5.97 4.03 -19.92
N PRO A 98 6.77 4.11 -21.02
CA PRO A 98 6.81 3.04 -22.02
C PRO A 98 7.16 1.64 -21.50
N THR A 99 7.97 1.56 -20.43
CA THR A 99 8.48 0.28 -19.90
C THR A 99 8.18 0.05 -18.42
N LEU A 100 7.85 1.10 -17.64
CA LEU A 100 7.71 1.00 -16.17
C LEU A 100 6.24 0.85 -15.72
N GLY A 101 5.28 0.91 -16.64
CA GLY A 101 3.86 0.90 -16.33
C GLY A 101 3.27 2.30 -16.20
N ALA A 102 2.32 2.52 -15.30
CA ALA A 102 1.66 3.80 -15.19
C ALA A 102 1.53 4.27 -13.73
N MET A 103 1.24 5.57 -13.55
CA MET A 103 0.82 6.17 -12.29
C MET A 103 -0.72 6.18 -12.19
N GLY A 104 -1.41 6.37 -13.31
CA GLY A 104 -2.85 6.58 -13.38
C GLY A 104 -3.24 8.04 -13.53
N TYR A 105 -4.50 8.34 -13.19
CA TYR A 105 -5.08 9.68 -13.17
C TYR A 105 -4.83 10.32 -11.81
N HIS A 106 -4.31 11.56 -11.79
CA HIS A 106 -4.08 12.30 -10.54
C HIS A 106 -5.26 13.22 -10.26
N TYR A 107 -5.89 13.01 -9.12
CA TYR A 107 -6.88 13.89 -8.52
C TYR A 107 -6.19 14.64 -7.39
N VAL A 108 -5.98 15.93 -7.55
CA VAL A 108 -5.19 16.76 -6.63
C VAL A 108 -6.10 17.72 -5.89
N ASN A 109 -5.94 17.81 -4.59
CA ASN A 109 -6.51 18.87 -3.76
C ASN A 109 -5.51 20.02 -3.65
N SER A 110 -5.72 21.05 -4.45
CA SER A 110 -4.80 22.21 -4.53
C SER A 110 -4.79 23.07 -3.27
N ASP A 111 -5.80 22.96 -2.41
CA ASP A 111 -5.93 23.77 -1.18
C ASP A 111 -4.98 23.29 -0.07
N ILE A 112 -4.47 22.05 -0.20
CA ILE A 112 -3.52 21.46 0.76
C ILE A 112 -2.12 21.25 0.14
N VAL A 113 -1.88 21.72 -1.11
CA VAL A 113 -0.53 21.74 -1.69
C VAL A 113 0.24 22.92 -1.10
N ASP A 114 0.96 22.66 -0.03
CA ASP A 114 1.70 23.65 0.73
C ASP A 114 3.08 23.11 1.19
N GLY A 115 3.69 23.69 2.19
CA GLY A 115 4.97 23.25 2.77
C GLY A 115 4.81 22.36 4.01
N VAL A 116 3.64 21.77 4.24
CA VAL A 116 3.37 20.94 5.42
C VAL A 116 3.21 19.47 5.01
N PHE A 117 3.75 18.56 5.78
CA PHE A 117 3.56 17.12 5.58
C PHE A 117 2.61 16.55 6.63
N ASP A 118 1.42 16.11 6.20
CA ASP A 118 0.51 15.28 7.00
C ASP A 118 0.46 13.86 6.40
N PRO A 119 0.98 12.84 7.09
CA PRO A 119 1.01 11.46 6.57
C PRO A 119 -0.37 10.83 6.37
N THR A 120 -1.44 11.49 6.80
CA THR A 120 -2.84 11.03 6.65
C THR A 120 -3.63 11.81 5.60
N GLN A 121 -3.06 12.92 5.09
CA GLN A 121 -3.74 13.82 4.16
C GLN A 121 -2.89 14.06 2.89
N PRO A 122 -2.83 13.07 1.97
CA PRO A 122 -2.06 13.22 0.74
C PRO A 122 -2.65 14.29 -0.18
N GLU A 123 -1.80 15.05 -0.85
CA GLU A 123 -2.20 16.10 -1.79
C GLU A 123 -2.82 15.55 -3.07
N ALA A 124 -2.50 14.30 -3.44
CA ALA A 124 -3.05 13.65 -4.62
C ALA A 124 -3.51 12.22 -4.35
N LEU A 125 -4.61 11.85 -5.02
CA LEU A 125 -5.16 10.50 -5.08
C LEU A 125 -4.98 9.98 -6.51
N LEU A 126 -4.47 8.75 -6.67
CA LEU A 126 -4.19 8.16 -7.97
C LEU A 126 -5.22 7.08 -8.28
N TYR A 127 -5.84 7.20 -9.44
CA TYR A 127 -6.88 6.28 -9.90
C TYR A 127 -6.49 5.59 -11.21
N GLU A 128 -6.89 4.33 -11.31
CA GLU A 128 -6.88 3.56 -12.56
C GLU A 128 -8.31 3.40 -13.06
N MET A 129 -8.52 3.58 -14.35
CA MET A 129 -9.83 3.32 -14.97
C MET A 129 -9.92 1.86 -15.40
N ASP A 130 -10.97 1.17 -14.98
CA ASP A 130 -11.23 -0.19 -15.42
C ASP A 130 -11.90 -0.23 -16.81
N LYS A 131 -12.13 -1.45 -17.33
CA LYS A 131 -12.75 -1.66 -18.66
C LYS A 131 -14.19 -1.15 -18.75
N GLN A 132 -14.85 -0.93 -17.61
CA GLN A 132 -16.21 -0.40 -17.51
C GLN A 132 -16.23 1.13 -17.37
N GLY A 133 -15.06 1.77 -17.35
CA GLY A 133 -14.89 3.21 -17.17
C GLY A 133 -14.96 3.68 -15.71
N LYS A 134 -14.95 2.75 -14.75
CA LYS A 134 -14.95 3.07 -13.32
C LYS A 134 -13.53 3.38 -12.85
N LEU A 135 -13.40 4.45 -12.06
CA LEU A 135 -12.17 4.82 -11.39
C LEU A 135 -11.98 4.01 -10.10
N ASN A 136 -10.82 3.38 -9.96
CA ASN A 136 -10.44 2.60 -8.80
C ASN A 136 -9.19 3.23 -8.17
N LEU A 137 -9.26 3.58 -6.88
CA LEU A 137 -8.13 4.14 -6.14
C LEU A 137 -7.00 3.11 -6.06
N VAL A 138 -5.79 3.48 -6.49
CA VAL A 138 -4.64 2.57 -6.55
C VAL A 138 -3.48 3.02 -5.68
N ALA A 139 -3.26 4.33 -5.56
CA ALA A 139 -2.18 4.91 -4.78
C ALA A 139 -2.55 6.31 -4.31
N VAL A 140 -1.66 6.89 -3.52
CA VAL A 140 -1.67 8.32 -3.19
C VAL A 140 -0.31 8.93 -3.54
N GLU A 141 -0.25 10.25 -3.65
CA GLU A 141 0.99 10.99 -3.80
C GLU A 141 1.00 12.18 -2.84
N PHE A 142 2.09 12.32 -2.13
CA PHE A 142 2.40 13.51 -1.35
C PHE A 142 3.16 14.50 -2.23
N ILE A 143 2.79 15.80 -2.15
CA ILE A 143 3.36 16.90 -2.93
C ILE A 143 3.59 18.08 -2.00
N ILE A 144 4.80 18.24 -1.48
CA ILE A 144 5.16 19.28 -0.51
C ILE A 144 5.94 20.37 -1.23
N VAL A 145 5.49 21.62 -1.15
CA VAL A 145 6.18 22.77 -1.76
C VAL A 145 7.54 22.95 -1.06
N LYS A 146 8.62 22.97 -1.88
CA LYS A 146 9.99 22.88 -1.37
C LYS A 146 10.39 24.12 -0.56
N GLU A 147 10.13 25.32 -1.07
CA GLU A 147 10.61 26.55 -0.44
C GLU A 147 10.04 26.77 0.96
N PRO A 148 8.70 26.65 1.23
CA PRO A 148 8.18 26.74 2.59
C PRO A 148 8.69 25.61 3.50
N TRP A 149 8.78 24.37 2.98
CA TRP A 149 9.33 23.26 3.77
C TRP A 149 10.76 23.54 4.24
N ASP A 150 11.65 23.96 3.34
CA ASP A 150 13.06 24.22 3.62
C ASP A 150 13.29 25.41 4.54
N SER A 151 12.31 26.33 4.65
CA SER A 151 12.41 27.44 5.61
C SER A 151 12.29 26.99 7.05
N ASP A 152 11.58 25.91 7.29
CA ASP A 152 11.24 25.41 8.61
C ASP A 152 11.96 24.09 8.97
N ASN A 153 12.60 23.44 7.97
CA ASN A 153 13.22 22.12 8.14
C ASN A 153 14.61 22.05 7.48
N GLU A 154 15.57 21.47 8.20
CA GLU A 154 16.94 21.27 7.69
C GLU A 154 17.06 20.05 6.74
N MET A 155 16.11 19.11 6.82
CA MET A 155 16.10 17.88 6.05
C MET A 155 14.85 17.77 5.19
N LYS A 156 14.93 16.96 4.12
CA LYS A 156 13.77 16.58 3.33
C LYS A 156 12.71 15.88 4.19
N PRO A 157 11.44 15.85 3.75
CA PRO A 157 10.42 15.06 4.43
C PRO A 157 10.68 13.55 4.27
N TYR A 158 10.19 12.79 5.28
CA TYR A 158 10.26 11.33 5.31
C TYR A 158 8.90 10.73 5.64
N PHE A 159 8.54 9.67 4.92
CA PHE A 159 7.42 8.80 5.28
C PHE A 159 7.99 7.55 5.97
N GLY A 160 8.07 7.59 7.29
CA GLY A 160 8.82 6.59 8.04
C GLY A 160 10.32 6.67 7.72
N ILE A 161 10.86 5.61 7.11
CA ILE A 161 12.27 5.60 6.66
C ILE A 161 12.44 6.04 5.19
N GLN A 162 11.34 6.24 4.45
CA GLN A 162 11.41 6.61 3.03
C GLN A 162 11.55 8.12 2.85
N GLU A 163 12.69 8.55 2.31
CA GLU A 163 12.90 9.94 1.89
C GLU A 163 12.08 10.28 0.65
N PHE A 164 11.59 11.51 0.58
CA PHE A 164 10.89 12.03 -0.58
C PHE A 164 11.85 12.36 -1.72
N ASP A 165 11.39 12.10 -2.95
CA ASP A 165 12.08 12.57 -4.15
C ASP A 165 12.01 14.10 -4.26
N THR A 166 13.02 14.73 -4.86
CA THR A 166 12.98 16.15 -5.21
C THR A 166 12.60 16.30 -6.68
N ALA A 167 11.59 17.11 -6.96
CA ALA A 167 11.22 17.51 -8.29
C ALA A 167 11.39 19.02 -8.48
N PHE A 168 11.96 19.42 -9.63
CA PHE A 168 12.26 20.80 -9.95
C PHE A 168 11.32 21.33 -11.03
N ALA A 169 10.86 22.57 -10.83
CA ALA A 169 10.10 23.29 -11.83
C ALA A 169 10.84 23.35 -13.19
N PRO A 170 10.13 23.44 -14.31
CA PRO A 170 8.68 23.55 -14.43
C PRO A 170 7.94 22.21 -14.62
N ILE A 171 8.60 21.08 -14.53
CA ILE A 171 8.01 19.76 -14.80
C ILE A 171 8.23 18.82 -13.60
N PRO A 172 7.20 18.11 -13.10
CA PRO A 172 5.80 18.09 -13.57
C PRO A 172 4.95 19.28 -13.09
N LEU A 173 5.41 20.04 -12.09
CA LEU A 173 4.69 21.17 -11.49
C LEU A 173 5.44 22.49 -11.71
N PRO A 174 4.74 23.65 -11.65
CA PRO A 174 5.37 24.95 -11.87
C PRO A 174 6.20 25.48 -10.70
N PHE A 175 6.38 24.67 -9.65
CA PHE A 175 7.18 24.96 -8.44
C PHE A 175 8.04 23.77 -8.06
N ASN A 176 9.14 24.01 -7.34
CA ASN A 176 9.96 22.95 -6.78
C ASN A 176 9.20 22.25 -5.66
N ASN A 177 9.29 20.93 -5.59
CA ASN A 177 8.57 20.17 -4.59
C ASN A 177 9.31 18.90 -4.17
N TYR A 178 8.94 18.39 -3.00
CA TYR A 178 9.19 17.04 -2.57
C TYR A 178 7.98 16.18 -2.88
N GLN A 179 8.17 15.01 -3.46
CA GLN A 179 7.07 14.12 -3.84
C GLN A 179 7.34 12.68 -3.45
N LEU A 180 6.28 11.96 -3.10
CA LEU A 180 6.34 10.54 -2.79
C LEU A 180 5.05 9.84 -3.19
N HIS A 181 5.16 8.83 -4.06
CA HIS A 181 4.07 7.91 -4.37
C HIS A 181 4.00 6.80 -3.32
N VAL A 182 2.79 6.45 -2.88
CA VAL A 182 2.56 5.35 -1.92
C VAL A 182 1.47 4.42 -2.45
N TRP A 183 1.86 3.22 -2.88
CA TRP A 183 0.97 2.21 -3.49
C TRP A 183 0.25 1.38 -2.44
N ILE A 184 -0.63 1.99 -1.67
CA ILE A 184 -1.32 1.32 -0.56
C ILE A 184 -2.56 0.53 -0.98
N TRP A 185 -3.10 0.75 -2.20
CA TRP A 185 -4.34 0.14 -2.67
C TRP A 185 -4.17 -0.85 -3.81
N LYS A 186 -3.05 -0.79 -4.52
CA LYS A 186 -2.69 -1.74 -5.57
C LYS A 186 -1.25 -2.21 -5.40
N ASN A 187 -1.04 -3.53 -5.38
CA ASN A 187 0.31 -4.07 -5.29
C ASN A 187 1.20 -3.55 -6.42
N ASN A 188 2.37 -3.04 -6.06
CA ASN A 188 3.39 -2.62 -6.99
C ASN A 188 4.62 -3.54 -6.87
N PRO A 189 4.88 -4.41 -7.85
CA PRO A 189 6.02 -5.33 -7.80
C PRO A 189 7.38 -4.60 -7.88
N SER A 190 7.41 -3.35 -8.35
CA SER A 190 8.62 -2.53 -8.38
C SER A 190 8.94 -1.86 -7.03
N GLY A 191 8.02 -1.94 -6.06
CA GLY A 191 8.16 -1.34 -4.73
C GLY A 191 7.02 -0.38 -4.40
N ILE A 192 6.68 -0.31 -3.11
CA ILE A 192 5.52 0.44 -2.62
C ILE A 192 5.68 1.97 -2.77
N PHE A 193 6.92 2.45 -2.83
CA PHE A 193 7.26 3.88 -2.96
C PHE A 193 7.77 4.27 -4.36
N THR A 194 7.76 3.34 -5.32
CA THR A 194 8.22 3.66 -6.67
C THR A 194 7.19 4.46 -7.46
N LYS A 195 7.68 5.31 -8.34
CA LYS A 195 6.88 6.26 -9.10
C LYS A 195 5.84 5.60 -10.04
N PHE A 196 6.22 4.51 -10.72
CA PHE A 196 5.37 3.80 -11.68
C PHE A 196 5.04 2.39 -11.18
N ASN A 197 3.88 1.87 -11.58
CA ASN A 197 3.43 0.51 -11.27
C ASN A 197 3.15 -0.24 -12.57
N PRO A 198 3.86 -1.35 -12.87
CA PRO A 198 3.63 -2.14 -14.08
C PRO A 198 2.25 -2.80 -14.14
N ASN A 199 1.56 -2.90 -13.00
CA ASN A 199 0.20 -3.44 -12.90
C ASN A 199 -0.90 -2.39 -13.16
N VAL A 200 -0.53 -1.10 -13.34
CA VAL A 200 -1.46 -0.02 -13.70
C VAL A 200 -1.41 0.23 -15.20
N LYS A 201 -2.57 0.41 -15.80
CA LYS A 201 -2.74 0.65 -17.24
C LYS A 201 -3.45 1.97 -17.48
N CYS A 202 -3.04 2.65 -18.55
CA CYS A 202 -3.75 3.80 -19.11
C CYS A 202 -4.65 3.36 -20.28
#